data_8fffb10497a1eb095403a33095b1a9df
#
_entry.id   8fffb10497a1eb095403a33095b1a9df
#
_cell.length_a   1.000
_cell.length_b   1.000
_cell.length_c   1.000
_cell.angle_alpha   90.00
_cell.angle_beta   90.00
_cell.angle_gamma   90.00
#
_symmetry.space_group_name_H-M   'P 1'
#
loop_
_entity.id
_entity.type
_entity.pdbx_description
1 polymer ?
#
loop_
_entity_poly.entity_id
_entity_poly.type
_entity_poly.pdbx_seq_one_letter_code
_entity_poly.pdbx_strand_id
1 'polypeptide(L)'
;MILTVNIGNTHITVGGYEQDTLRFCGRLHSDMDATVDEYAIRLVNLLSLHGATPDQIEGGILGSVVPVLSGRVLSALHILCKARILTVGPGLKSGIKLRLDNPAQLGAELLCGAVAALAECSGPLVVISADTAISMMAVNAKQELVGGVILPGPQLSLSALVKNTAQLPQIDLAAKAPASILGKSTSSCLQNGFVLGTASLLDGLAERFCAELGPHTAFYATGSLPAAIREACRTPILYRETLITDGLYRIWMKNKKG
;
A
#
# COMPACT_ATOMS: atom_id res chain seq x y z
N MET A 1 15.28 -14.51 -10.33
CA MET A 1 14.18 -13.92 -9.53
C MET A 1 14.30 -12.40 -9.50
N ILE A 2 13.19 -11.66 -9.61
CA ILE A 2 13.14 -10.20 -9.45
C ILE A 2 12.59 -9.86 -8.07
N LEU A 3 13.35 -9.04 -7.33
CA LEU A 3 12.96 -8.62 -5.98
C LEU A 3 12.24 -7.28 -6.03
N THR A 4 11.05 -7.19 -5.43
CA THR A 4 10.31 -5.95 -5.24
C THR A 4 10.35 -5.56 -3.77
N VAL A 5 10.69 -4.31 -3.46
CA VAL A 5 10.77 -3.82 -2.09
C VAL A 5 9.96 -2.54 -1.97
N ASN A 6 8.94 -2.56 -1.14
CA ASN A 6 8.14 -1.38 -0.79
C ASN A 6 8.43 -0.96 0.65
N ILE A 7 8.90 0.26 0.84
CA ILE A 7 9.22 0.82 2.17
C ILE A 7 8.11 1.78 2.58
N GLY A 8 7.21 1.28 3.41
CA GLY A 8 6.17 2.07 4.09
C GLY A 8 6.62 2.58 5.45
N ASN A 9 5.80 3.42 6.09
CA ASN A 9 6.10 3.99 7.42
C ASN A 9 6.19 2.93 8.53
N THR A 10 5.42 1.85 8.43
CA THR A 10 5.34 0.80 9.46
C THR A 10 6.02 -0.49 9.04
N HIS A 11 5.92 -0.85 7.76
CA HIS A 11 6.42 -2.12 7.23
C HIS A 11 7.17 -1.92 5.92
N ILE A 12 8.20 -2.75 5.73
CA ILE A 12 8.86 -2.98 4.46
C ILE A 12 8.30 -4.28 3.90
N THR A 13 7.63 -4.22 2.75
CA THR A 13 7.10 -5.40 2.06
C THR A 13 8.07 -5.84 0.98
N VAL A 14 8.44 -7.11 0.98
CA VAL A 14 9.38 -7.71 0.03
C VAL A 14 8.69 -8.81 -0.74
N GLY A 15 8.64 -8.70 -2.06
CA GLY A 15 8.09 -9.71 -2.97
C GLY A 15 9.16 -10.29 -3.89
N GLY A 16 9.13 -11.59 -4.09
CA GLY A 16 9.99 -12.30 -5.06
C GLY A 16 9.18 -12.79 -6.25
N TYR A 17 9.56 -12.39 -7.47
CA TYR A 17 8.87 -12.75 -8.72
C TYR A 17 9.73 -13.63 -9.60
N GLU A 18 9.14 -14.71 -10.12
CA GLU A 18 9.73 -15.56 -11.15
C GLU A 18 8.72 -15.76 -12.27
N GLN A 19 9.14 -15.52 -13.51
CA GLN A 19 8.31 -15.71 -14.71
C GLN A 19 6.89 -15.13 -14.56
N ASP A 20 6.80 -13.85 -14.14
CA ASP A 20 5.57 -13.10 -13.90
C ASP A 20 4.70 -13.62 -12.74
N THR A 21 5.21 -14.58 -11.96
CA THR A 21 4.48 -15.17 -10.81
C THR A 21 5.13 -14.74 -9.49
N LEU A 22 4.31 -14.25 -8.56
CA LEU A 22 4.74 -13.98 -7.19
C LEU A 22 5.01 -15.30 -6.46
N ARG A 23 6.27 -15.54 -6.09
CA ARG A 23 6.72 -16.75 -5.36
C ARG A 23 6.52 -16.60 -3.86
N PHE A 24 6.81 -15.42 -3.35
CA PHE A 24 6.59 -15.08 -1.95
C PHE A 24 6.35 -13.58 -1.78
N CYS A 25 5.69 -13.26 -0.67
CA CYS A 25 5.56 -11.91 -0.15
C CYS A 25 5.80 -11.94 1.37
N GLY A 26 6.78 -11.20 1.84
CA GLY A 26 7.12 -11.13 3.26
C GLY A 26 7.19 -9.69 3.75
N ARG A 27 7.13 -9.49 5.08
CA ARG A 27 7.15 -8.16 5.69
C ARG A 27 8.23 -8.07 6.77
N LEU A 28 8.91 -6.93 6.80
CA LEU A 28 9.82 -6.53 7.88
C LEU A 28 9.27 -5.26 8.53
N HIS A 29 9.64 -5.01 9.76
CA HIS A 29 9.33 -3.74 10.43
C HIS A 29 10.19 -2.61 9.84
N SER A 30 9.58 -1.43 9.62
CA SER A 30 10.30 -0.20 9.24
C SER A 30 10.95 0.40 10.49
N ASP A 31 12.18 0.01 10.74
CA ASP A 31 12.96 0.38 11.91
C ASP A 31 13.91 1.53 11.53
N MET A 32 13.61 2.74 12.05
CA MET A 32 14.38 3.94 11.73
C MET A 32 15.79 3.94 12.32
N ASP A 33 16.06 3.09 13.31
CA ASP A 33 17.35 3.02 13.99
C ASP A 33 18.23 1.88 13.46
N ALA A 34 17.65 0.91 12.74
CA ALA A 34 18.39 -0.22 12.18
C ALA A 34 19.46 0.22 11.18
N THR A 35 20.63 -0.39 11.30
CA THR A 35 21.79 -0.18 10.41
C THR A 35 21.58 -0.88 9.06
N VAL A 36 22.49 -0.58 8.11
CA VAL A 36 22.54 -1.26 6.80
C VAL A 36 22.74 -2.77 6.97
N ASP A 37 23.66 -3.18 7.86
CA ASP A 37 23.98 -4.60 8.08
C ASP A 37 22.82 -5.35 8.73
N GLU A 38 22.08 -4.72 9.66
CA GLU A 38 20.87 -5.31 10.24
C GLU A 38 19.79 -5.52 9.18
N TYR A 39 19.57 -4.56 8.26
CA TYR A 39 18.67 -4.77 7.14
C TYR A 39 19.13 -5.87 6.20
N ALA A 40 20.45 -5.97 5.92
CA ALA A 40 21.00 -7.05 5.12
C ALA A 40 20.71 -8.42 5.75
N ILE A 41 20.94 -8.59 7.06
CA ILE A 41 20.65 -9.81 7.81
C ILE A 41 19.16 -10.12 7.78
N ARG A 42 18.29 -9.13 8.04
CA ARG A 42 16.83 -9.30 8.02
C ARG A 42 16.34 -9.75 6.63
N LEU A 43 16.90 -9.19 5.56
CA LEU A 43 16.55 -9.55 4.18
C LEU A 43 17.02 -10.98 3.84
N VAL A 44 18.26 -11.36 4.21
CA VAL A 44 18.74 -12.75 4.02
C VAL A 44 17.85 -13.74 4.75
N ASN A 45 17.51 -13.46 6.01
CA ASN A 45 16.65 -14.33 6.80
C ASN A 45 15.24 -14.44 6.17
N LEU A 46 14.69 -13.32 5.68
CA LEU A 46 13.39 -13.34 5.01
C LEU A 46 13.43 -14.18 3.73
N LEU A 47 14.46 -14.04 2.90
CA LEU A 47 14.66 -14.87 1.71
C LEU A 47 14.73 -16.36 2.09
N SER A 48 15.53 -16.69 3.10
CA SER A 48 15.69 -18.08 3.58
C SER A 48 14.39 -18.69 4.09
N LEU A 49 13.56 -17.92 4.81
CA LEU A 49 12.23 -18.36 5.26
C LEU A 49 11.32 -18.78 4.09
N HIS A 50 11.53 -18.18 2.92
CA HIS A 50 10.76 -18.48 1.71
C HIS A 50 11.49 -19.39 0.72
N GLY A 51 12.58 -20.03 1.16
CA GLY A 51 13.36 -20.95 0.33
C GLY A 51 14.12 -20.28 -0.81
N ALA A 52 14.42 -18.98 -0.69
CA ALA A 52 15.18 -18.21 -1.66
C ALA A 52 16.57 -17.82 -1.13
N THR A 53 17.53 -17.58 -2.03
CA THR A 53 18.88 -17.15 -1.70
C THR A 53 19.26 -15.87 -2.46
N PRO A 54 20.20 -15.06 -1.94
CA PRO A 54 20.67 -13.87 -2.62
C PRO A 54 21.18 -14.11 -4.06
N ASP A 55 21.81 -15.25 -4.33
CA ASP A 55 22.35 -15.58 -5.66
C ASP A 55 21.27 -15.76 -6.73
N GLN A 56 20.03 -15.97 -6.33
CA GLN A 56 18.90 -16.08 -7.25
C GLN A 56 18.35 -14.73 -7.69
N ILE A 57 18.84 -13.62 -7.11
CA ILE A 57 18.38 -12.27 -7.43
C ILE A 57 19.04 -11.78 -8.71
N GLU A 58 18.26 -11.65 -9.79
CA GLU A 58 18.71 -11.15 -11.11
C GLU A 58 18.48 -9.66 -11.28
N GLY A 59 17.68 -9.06 -10.42
CA GLY A 59 17.35 -7.65 -10.42
C GLY A 59 16.33 -7.30 -9.36
N GLY A 60 16.06 -6.01 -9.17
CA GLY A 60 15.06 -5.59 -8.23
C GLY A 60 14.60 -4.15 -8.41
N ILE A 61 13.52 -3.81 -7.72
CA ILE A 61 12.98 -2.46 -7.71
C ILE A 61 12.53 -2.10 -6.30
N LEU A 62 12.85 -0.87 -5.91
CA LEU A 62 12.51 -0.30 -4.61
C LEU A 62 11.58 0.88 -4.80
N GLY A 63 10.44 0.86 -4.12
CA GLY A 63 9.55 1.99 -3.89
C GLY A 63 9.59 2.40 -2.43
N SER A 64 9.54 3.67 -2.13
CA SER A 64 9.59 4.15 -0.76
C SER A 64 8.80 5.43 -0.54
N VAL A 65 8.17 5.53 0.62
CA VAL A 65 7.62 6.78 1.17
C VAL A 65 8.42 7.24 2.40
N VAL A 66 9.57 6.57 2.71
CA VAL A 66 10.43 6.86 3.85
C VAL A 66 11.87 7.12 3.38
N PRO A 67 12.22 8.37 3.03
CA PRO A 67 13.52 8.69 2.44
C PRO A 67 14.73 8.21 3.25
N VAL A 68 14.67 8.31 4.58
CA VAL A 68 15.77 7.90 5.47
C VAL A 68 16.08 6.40 5.34
N LEU A 69 15.06 5.56 5.21
CA LEU A 69 15.23 4.11 5.06
C LEU A 69 15.61 3.70 3.64
N SER A 70 15.25 4.49 2.64
CA SER A 70 15.50 4.17 1.23
C SER A 70 16.97 3.89 0.95
N GLY A 71 17.87 4.78 1.41
CA GLY A 71 19.32 4.61 1.24
C GLY A 71 19.87 3.40 1.98
N ARG A 72 19.41 3.16 3.22
CA ARG A 72 19.88 2.03 4.04
C ARG A 72 19.49 0.69 3.43
N VAL A 73 18.20 0.55 3.06
CA VAL A 73 17.69 -0.68 2.45
C VAL A 73 18.30 -0.92 1.08
N LEU A 74 18.49 0.14 0.28
CA LEU A 74 19.19 0.02 -1.01
C LEU A 74 20.64 -0.44 -0.82
N SER A 75 21.36 0.11 0.15
CA SER A 75 22.74 -0.33 0.48
C SER A 75 22.74 -1.79 0.97
N ALA A 76 21.78 -2.18 1.81
CA ALA A 76 21.63 -3.57 2.24
C ALA A 76 21.40 -4.53 1.05
N LEU A 77 20.56 -4.15 0.08
CA LEU A 77 20.34 -4.94 -1.14
C LEU A 77 21.64 -5.08 -1.98
N HIS A 78 22.46 -4.03 -2.06
CA HIS A 78 23.75 -4.10 -2.75
C HIS A 78 24.81 -4.97 -2.03
N ILE A 79 24.69 -5.14 -0.71
CA ILE A 79 25.48 -6.14 0.03
C ILE A 79 25.06 -7.56 -0.37
N LEU A 80 23.75 -7.80 -0.51
CA LEU A 80 23.20 -9.12 -0.80
C LEU A 80 23.46 -9.60 -2.23
N CYS A 81 23.33 -8.70 -3.20
CA CYS A 81 23.44 -9.07 -4.61
C CYS A 81 24.12 -7.97 -5.45
N LYS A 82 24.76 -8.38 -6.56
CA LYS A 82 25.34 -7.46 -7.55
C LYS A 82 24.33 -7.06 -8.63
N ALA A 83 23.07 -7.48 -8.46
CA ALA A 83 22.02 -7.22 -9.43
C ALA A 83 21.65 -5.73 -9.47
N ARG A 84 21.17 -5.28 -10.61
CA ARG A 84 20.67 -3.91 -10.79
C ARG A 84 19.38 -3.72 -9.96
N ILE A 85 19.37 -2.74 -9.07
CA ILE A 85 18.21 -2.34 -8.29
C ILE A 85 17.74 -0.97 -8.77
N LEU A 86 16.50 -0.89 -9.28
CA LEU A 86 15.88 0.36 -9.67
C LEU A 86 15.19 1.00 -8.44
N THR A 87 15.11 2.33 -8.42
CA THR A 87 14.32 3.04 -7.41
C THR A 87 13.21 3.81 -8.11
N VAL A 88 11.97 3.65 -7.62
CA VAL A 88 10.81 4.39 -8.14
C VAL A 88 11.00 5.88 -7.90
N GLY A 89 10.95 6.67 -8.97
CA GLY A 89 11.17 8.10 -8.92
C GLY A 89 11.16 8.76 -10.30
N PRO A 90 11.49 10.04 -10.38
CA PRO A 90 11.56 10.77 -11.64
C PRO A 90 12.46 10.07 -12.67
N GLY A 91 12.00 10.01 -13.91
CA GLY A 91 12.74 9.37 -15.02
C GLY A 91 12.44 7.88 -15.21
N LEU A 92 11.80 7.21 -14.26
CA LEU A 92 11.41 5.81 -14.44
C LEU A 92 10.08 5.70 -15.20
N LYS A 93 10.01 4.83 -16.19
CA LYS A 93 8.80 4.61 -17.01
C LYS A 93 7.76 3.81 -16.21
N SER A 94 6.79 4.47 -15.64
CA SER A 94 5.67 3.81 -14.96
C SER A 94 4.62 3.26 -15.93
N GLY A 95 4.44 3.91 -17.07
CA GLY A 95 3.38 3.62 -18.03
C GLY A 95 2.06 4.33 -17.72
N ILE A 96 2.02 5.15 -16.68
CA ILE A 96 0.88 6.01 -16.33
C ILE A 96 1.30 7.47 -16.50
N LYS A 97 0.44 8.27 -17.08
CA LYS A 97 0.61 9.72 -17.17
C LYS A 97 0.11 10.39 -15.89
N LEU A 98 0.92 11.24 -15.31
CA LEU A 98 0.57 11.97 -14.09
C LEU A 98 0.04 13.36 -14.45
N ARG A 99 -1.20 13.66 -14.06
CA ARG A 99 -1.88 14.95 -14.23
C ARG A 99 -2.04 15.63 -12.87
N LEU A 100 -0.95 15.71 -12.14
CA LEU A 100 -0.86 16.36 -10.83
C LEU A 100 -0.12 17.68 -10.96
N ASP A 101 -0.41 18.63 -10.09
CA ASP A 101 0.31 19.92 -10.02
C ASP A 101 1.79 19.71 -9.72
N ASN A 102 2.11 18.77 -8.83
CA ASN A 102 3.47 18.37 -8.51
C ASN A 102 3.62 16.85 -8.53
N PRO A 103 3.91 16.22 -9.69
CA PRO A 103 4.08 14.78 -9.80
C PRO A 103 5.18 14.18 -8.93
N ALA A 104 6.19 14.98 -8.55
CA ALA A 104 7.30 14.51 -7.71
C ALA A 104 6.88 14.24 -6.25
N GLN A 105 5.74 14.77 -5.82
CA GLN A 105 5.19 14.53 -4.49
C GLN A 105 4.33 13.26 -4.40
N LEU A 106 4.05 12.60 -5.54
CA LEU A 106 3.29 11.36 -5.55
C LEU A 106 4.09 10.25 -4.86
N GLY A 107 3.53 9.65 -3.82
CA GLY A 107 4.12 8.51 -3.15
C GLY A 107 4.26 7.30 -4.08
N ALA A 108 5.41 6.62 -4.00
CA ALA A 108 5.69 5.44 -4.83
C ALA A 108 4.61 4.36 -4.71
N GLU A 109 4.04 4.17 -3.52
CA GLU A 109 2.97 3.19 -3.26
C GLU A 109 1.73 3.43 -4.12
N LEU A 110 1.28 4.69 -4.19
CA LEU A 110 0.08 5.07 -4.94
C LEU A 110 0.28 4.90 -6.45
N LEU A 111 1.48 5.26 -6.94
CA LEU A 111 1.86 5.03 -8.32
C LEU A 111 1.88 3.53 -8.66
N CYS A 112 2.55 2.72 -7.82
CA CYS A 112 2.64 1.27 -8.01
C CYS A 112 1.26 0.61 -7.95
N GLY A 113 0.42 0.97 -6.97
CA GLY A 113 -0.94 0.49 -6.86
C GLY A 113 -1.77 0.79 -8.12
N ALA A 114 -1.65 2.02 -8.66
CA ALA A 114 -2.34 2.41 -9.89
C ALA A 114 -1.84 1.61 -11.12
N VAL A 115 -0.53 1.37 -11.23
CA VAL A 115 0.06 0.54 -12.31
C VAL A 115 -0.46 -0.90 -12.24
N ALA A 116 -0.57 -1.48 -11.04
CA ALA A 116 -1.09 -2.83 -10.87
C ALA A 116 -2.59 -2.91 -11.18
N ALA A 117 -3.39 -1.99 -10.64
CA ALA A 117 -4.84 -1.96 -10.87
C ALA A 117 -5.20 -1.77 -12.33
N LEU A 118 -4.47 -0.92 -13.09
CA LEU A 118 -4.67 -0.73 -14.52
C LEU A 118 -4.34 -1.96 -15.36
N ALA A 119 -3.62 -2.92 -14.83
CA ALA A 119 -3.40 -4.18 -15.53
C ALA A 119 -4.57 -5.18 -15.38
N GLU A 120 -5.42 -4.99 -14.36
CA GLU A 120 -6.64 -5.77 -14.14
C GLU A 120 -7.89 -5.08 -14.70
N CYS A 121 -7.87 -3.74 -14.78
CA CYS A 121 -9.01 -2.93 -15.19
C CYS A 121 -8.53 -1.78 -16.10
N SER A 122 -9.20 -1.57 -17.24
CA SER A 122 -8.85 -0.48 -18.17
C SER A 122 -9.19 0.93 -17.65
N GLY A 123 -9.79 1.06 -16.45
CA GLY A 123 -10.20 2.31 -15.80
C GLY A 123 -11.58 2.79 -16.26
N PRO A 124 -12.19 3.83 -15.63
CA PRO A 124 -11.63 4.57 -14.51
C PRO A 124 -11.56 3.74 -13.22
N LEU A 125 -10.62 4.08 -12.36
CA LEU A 125 -10.46 3.38 -11.09
C LEU A 125 -9.93 4.30 -9.98
N VAL A 126 -10.11 3.87 -8.74
CA VAL A 126 -9.52 4.49 -7.55
C VAL A 126 -8.71 3.44 -6.79
N VAL A 127 -7.46 3.78 -6.49
CA VAL A 127 -6.61 2.97 -5.61
C VAL A 127 -6.68 3.52 -4.20
N ILE A 128 -7.02 2.66 -3.25
CA ILE A 128 -7.09 2.94 -1.82
C ILE A 128 -5.88 2.26 -1.17
N SER A 129 -4.93 3.05 -0.69
CA SER A 129 -3.84 2.57 0.18
C SER A 129 -4.16 2.94 1.60
N ALA A 130 -4.35 1.96 2.47
CA ALA A 130 -4.79 2.15 3.84
C ALA A 130 -3.80 1.55 4.84
N ASP A 131 -3.03 2.42 5.48
CA ASP A 131 -2.12 2.11 6.58
C ASP A 131 -2.25 3.19 7.67
N THR A 132 -1.19 3.92 7.99
CA THR A 132 -1.25 5.07 8.91
C THR A 132 -2.23 6.13 8.41
N ALA A 133 -2.26 6.37 7.10
CA ALA A 133 -3.26 7.17 6.42
C ALA A 133 -4.08 6.30 5.48
N ILE A 134 -5.28 6.74 5.12
CA ILE A 134 -6.01 6.27 3.94
C ILE A 134 -5.77 7.27 2.83
N SER A 135 -5.15 6.84 1.75
CA SER A 135 -4.97 7.63 0.52
C SER A 135 -5.80 7.00 -0.59
N MET A 136 -6.63 7.80 -1.26
CA MET A 136 -7.44 7.35 -2.40
C MET A 136 -7.02 8.15 -3.62
N MET A 137 -6.44 7.48 -4.63
CA MET A 137 -5.93 8.10 -5.86
C MET A 137 -6.72 7.64 -7.07
N ALA A 138 -7.18 8.62 -7.83
CA ALA A 138 -8.03 8.46 -9.00
C ALA A 138 -7.22 8.31 -10.29
N VAL A 139 -7.61 7.36 -11.10
CA VAL A 139 -7.17 7.19 -12.49
C VAL A 139 -8.39 7.34 -13.40
N ASN A 140 -8.32 8.23 -14.38
CA ASN A 140 -9.42 8.51 -15.31
C ASN A 140 -9.50 7.45 -16.44
N ALA A 141 -10.54 7.55 -17.27
CA ALA A 141 -10.75 6.66 -18.42
C ALA A 141 -9.64 6.71 -19.50
N LYS A 142 -8.77 7.75 -19.46
CA LYS A 142 -7.60 7.86 -20.34
C LYS A 142 -6.35 7.24 -19.71
N GLN A 143 -6.51 6.51 -18.60
CA GLN A 143 -5.42 5.91 -17.82
C GLN A 143 -4.41 6.96 -17.32
N GLU A 144 -4.89 8.15 -16.96
CA GLU A 144 -4.10 9.22 -16.37
C GLU A 144 -4.42 9.30 -14.86
N LEU A 145 -3.41 9.40 -13.99
CA LEU A 145 -3.58 9.65 -12.57
C LEU A 145 -3.85 11.15 -12.38
N VAL A 146 -5.04 11.48 -11.87
CA VAL A 146 -5.59 12.84 -11.93
C VAL A 146 -5.72 13.54 -10.57
N GLY A 147 -5.55 12.84 -9.47
CA GLY A 147 -5.64 13.40 -8.12
C GLY A 147 -6.25 12.45 -7.13
N GLY A 148 -6.50 12.92 -5.92
CA GLY A 148 -7.07 12.06 -4.88
C GLY A 148 -7.29 12.78 -3.56
N VAL A 149 -7.53 12.00 -2.52
CA VAL A 149 -7.73 12.48 -1.16
C VAL A 149 -6.86 11.70 -0.18
N ILE A 150 -6.48 12.34 0.92
CA ILE A 150 -5.73 11.73 2.01
C ILE A 150 -6.45 12.05 3.32
N LEU A 151 -6.61 11.04 4.16
CA LEU A 151 -7.26 11.14 5.47
C LEU A 151 -6.55 10.23 6.48
N PRO A 152 -6.72 10.46 7.79
CA PRO A 152 -6.10 9.61 8.78
C PRO A 152 -6.68 8.19 8.73
N GLY A 153 -5.81 7.18 8.89
CA GLY A 153 -6.24 5.79 9.00
C GLY A 153 -7.03 5.51 10.28
N PRO A 154 -7.88 4.47 10.32
CA PRO A 154 -8.74 4.20 11.46
C PRO A 154 -7.96 3.88 12.74
N GLN A 155 -6.82 3.18 12.63
CA GLN A 155 -5.97 2.87 13.80
C GLN A 155 -5.31 4.13 14.37
N LEU A 156 -4.83 5.02 13.49
CA LEU A 156 -4.26 6.32 13.91
C LEU A 156 -5.32 7.18 14.60
N SER A 157 -6.52 7.26 14.02
CA SER A 157 -7.64 8.03 14.56
C SER A 157 -8.09 7.50 15.92
N LEU A 158 -8.20 6.18 16.07
CA LEU A 158 -8.53 5.53 17.34
C LEU A 158 -7.45 5.82 18.40
N SER A 159 -6.18 5.63 18.03
CA SER A 159 -5.07 5.86 18.96
C SER A 159 -5.01 7.33 19.41
N ALA A 160 -5.24 8.27 18.50
CA ALA A 160 -5.31 9.69 18.81
C ALA A 160 -6.48 10.02 19.76
N LEU A 161 -7.66 9.43 19.51
CA LEU A 161 -8.83 9.62 20.37
C LEU A 161 -8.59 9.09 21.79
N VAL A 162 -8.11 7.85 21.91
CA VAL A 162 -7.81 7.22 23.21
C VAL A 162 -6.73 7.98 23.97
N LYS A 163 -5.65 8.39 23.28
CA LYS A 163 -4.55 9.15 23.92
C LYS A 163 -5.00 10.50 24.49
N ASN A 164 -6.00 11.15 23.88
CA ASN A 164 -6.46 12.47 24.28
C ASN A 164 -7.75 12.44 25.12
N THR A 165 -8.14 11.27 25.64
CA THR A 165 -9.29 11.10 26.54
C THR A 165 -8.93 10.27 27.75
N ALA A 166 -9.53 10.58 28.90
CA ALA A 166 -9.19 9.92 30.18
C ALA A 166 -9.81 8.52 30.37
N GLN A 167 -10.91 8.22 29.66
CA GLN A 167 -11.74 7.04 29.95
C GLN A 167 -12.02 6.12 28.76
N LEU A 168 -11.60 6.50 27.55
CA LEU A 168 -11.86 5.65 26.37
C LEU A 168 -10.88 4.49 26.31
N PRO A 169 -11.37 3.23 26.23
CA PRO A 169 -10.51 2.06 26.16
C PRO A 169 -9.91 1.88 24.77
N GLN A 170 -8.80 1.17 24.68
CA GLN A 170 -8.32 0.60 23.43
C GLN A 170 -9.28 -0.51 22.98
N ILE A 171 -9.56 -0.56 21.67
CA ILE A 171 -10.36 -1.61 21.03
C ILE A 171 -9.60 -2.21 19.86
N ASP A 172 -9.98 -3.42 19.45
CA ASP A 172 -9.44 -4.09 18.27
C ASP A 172 -10.35 -3.81 17.06
N LEU A 173 -9.84 -3.11 16.06
CA LEU A 173 -10.55 -2.83 14.80
C LEU A 173 -10.61 -4.05 13.86
N ALA A 174 -9.81 -5.09 14.12
CA ALA A 174 -9.83 -6.34 13.34
C ALA A 174 -10.97 -7.29 13.77
N ALA A 175 -11.66 -7.00 14.88
CA ALA A 175 -12.82 -7.76 15.31
C ALA A 175 -13.95 -7.73 14.24
N LYS A 176 -14.87 -8.69 14.32
CA LYS A 176 -15.98 -8.82 13.37
C LYS A 176 -16.78 -7.51 13.21
N ALA A 177 -17.24 -7.26 11.99
CA ALA A 177 -18.07 -6.12 11.67
C ALA A 177 -19.32 -6.08 12.57
N PRO A 178 -19.68 -4.91 13.14
CA PRO A 178 -20.86 -4.76 13.98
C PRO A 178 -22.16 -5.00 13.19
N ALA A 179 -23.09 -5.74 13.78
CA ALA A 179 -24.42 -5.97 13.19
C ALA A 179 -25.37 -4.77 13.33
N SER A 180 -25.06 -3.83 14.21
CA SER A 180 -25.88 -2.64 14.51
C SER A 180 -25.00 -1.42 14.73
N ILE A 181 -25.48 -0.26 14.27
CA ILE A 181 -24.83 1.03 14.55
C ILE A 181 -24.92 1.40 16.03
N LEU A 182 -25.94 0.91 16.75
CA LEU A 182 -26.16 1.26 18.13
C LEU A 182 -25.32 0.40 19.08
N GLY A 183 -24.22 0.96 19.59
CA GLY A 183 -23.44 0.39 20.68
C GLY A 183 -24.15 0.58 22.03
N LYS A 184 -24.01 -0.39 22.94
CA LYS A 184 -24.63 -0.38 24.29
C LYS A 184 -23.58 -0.26 25.42
N SER A 185 -22.32 -0.16 25.07
CA SER A 185 -21.19 0.09 25.99
C SER A 185 -20.19 1.02 25.29
N THR A 186 -19.29 1.65 26.04
CA THR A 186 -18.25 2.50 25.47
C THR A 186 -17.42 1.77 24.41
N SER A 187 -17.02 0.53 24.68
CA SER A 187 -16.27 -0.29 23.71
C SER A 187 -17.05 -0.58 22.44
N SER A 188 -18.34 -0.96 22.54
CA SER A 188 -19.19 -1.20 21.37
C SER A 188 -19.53 0.08 20.61
N CYS A 189 -19.68 1.23 21.29
CA CYS A 189 -19.84 2.53 20.63
C CYS A 189 -18.61 2.90 19.83
N LEU A 190 -17.41 2.72 20.39
CA LEU A 190 -16.15 2.93 19.68
C LEU A 190 -16.02 1.98 18.48
N GLN A 191 -16.24 0.67 18.69
CA GLN A 191 -16.17 -0.33 17.63
C GLN A 191 -17.10 0.02 16.45
N ASN A 192 -18.37 0.30 16.75
CA ASN A 192 -19.37 0.63 15.75
C ASN A 192 -19.03 1.94 15.03
N GLY A 193 -18.61 2.97 15.79
CA GLY A 193 -18.21 4.27 15.25
C GLY A 193 -17.00 4.16 14.30
N PHE A 194 -15.94 3.46 14.69
CA PHE A 194 -14.75 3.33 13.86
C PHE A 194 -14.97 2.41 12.65
N VAL A 195 -15.61 1.27 12.83
CA VAL A 195 -15.81 0.32 11.72
C VAL A 195 -16.85 0.85 10.74
N LEU A 196 -18.08 1.13 11.19
CA LEU A 196 -19.16 1.58 10.31
C LEU A 196 -18.95 3.03 9.85
N GLY A 197 -18.35 3.89 10.70
CA GLY A 197 -18.00 5.25 10.33
C GLY A 197 -16.96 5.32 9.23
N THR A 198 -15.89 4.51 9.31
CA THR A 198 -14.89 4.43 8.25
C THR A 198 -15.48 3.84 6.96
N ALA A 199 -16.30 2.81 7.05
CA ALA A 199 -17.00 2.26 5.89
C ALA A 199 -17.89 3.30 5.21
N SER A 200 -18.70 4.04 5.99
CA SER A 200 -19.56 5.13 5.48
C SER A 200 -18.76 6.27 4.85
N LEU A 201 -17.59 6.59 5.41
CA LEU A 201 -16.68 7.58 4.85
C LEU A 201 -16.15 7.12 3.49
N LEU A 202 -15.71 5.86 3.37
CA LEU A 202 -15.24 5.29 2.11
C LEU A 202 -16.36 5.25 1.06
N ASP A 203 -17.57 4.85 1.44
CA ASP A 203 -18.74 4.85 0.56
C ASP A 203 -19.08 6.26 0.05
N GLY A 204 -19.12 7.26 0.95
CA GLY A 204 -19.40 8.64 0.57
C GLY A 204 -18.33 9.26 -0.33
N LEU A 205 -17.06 8.89 -0.14
CA LEU A 205 -15.97 9.29 -1.05
C LEU A 205 -16.08 8.56 -2.38
N ALA A 206 -16.42 7.27 -2.39
CA ALA A 206 -16.63 6.50 -3.60
C ALA A 206 -17.75 7.09 -4.46
N GLU A 207 -18.88 7.51 -3.87
CA GLU A 207 -19.96 8.20 -4.57
C GLU A 207 -19.46 9.49 -5.27
N ARG A 208 -18.61 10.28 -4.59
CA ARG A 208 -18.01 11.51 -5.15
C ARG A 208 -17.05 11.20 -6.30
N PHE A 209 -16.20 10.19 -6.16
CA PHE A 209 -15.32 9.74 -7.24
C PHE A 209 -16.12 9.24 -8.45
N CYS A 210 -17.18 8.49 -8.23
CA CYS A 210 -18.08 8.04 -9.32
C CYS A 210 -18.76 9.22 -10.03
N ALA A 211 -19.12 10.28 -9.31
CA ALA A 211 -19.70 11.47 -9.91
C ALA A 211 -18.72 12.21 -10.84
N GLU A 212 -17.42 12.19 -10.54
CA GLU A 212 -16.38 12.85 -11.35
C GLU A 212 -15.79 11.95 -12.44
N LEU A 213 -15.60 10.67 -12.16
CA LEU A 213 -14.91 9.73 -13.06
C LEU A 213 -15.87 8.89 -13.91
N GLY A 214 -17.12 8.77 -13.47
CA GLY A 214 -18.16 7.97 -14.09
C GLY A 214 -18.63 6.78 -13.22
N PRO A 215 -19.85 6.27 -13.49
CA PRO A 215 -20.53 5.29 -12.63
C PRO A 215 -19.87 3.90 -12.60
N HIS A 216 -19.00 3.60 -13.56
CA HIS A 216 -18.29 2.32 -13.65
C HIS A 216 -16.87 2.37 -13.07
N THR A 217 -16.61 3.32 -12.16
CA THR A 217 -15.32 3.43 -11.47
C THR A 217 -15.08 2.22 -10.58
N ALA A 218 -13.96 1.52 -10.79
CA ALA A 218 -13.55 0.39 -9.96
C ALA A 218 -12.75 0.87 -8.73
N PHE A 219 -12.89 0.18 -7.60
CA PHE A 219 -12.16 0.50 -6.37
C PHE A 219 -11.25 -0.66 -5.97
N TYR A 220 -9.95 -0.39 -5.92
CA TYR A 220 -8.92 -1.34 -5.47
C TYR A 220 -8.38 -0.89 -4.13
N ALA A 221 -8.28 -1.79 -3.17
CA ALA A 221 -7.68 -1.49 -1.87
C ALA A 221 -6.48 -2.39 -1.58
N THR A 222 -5.52 -1.83 -0.85
CA THR A 222 -4.34 -2.53 -0.33
C THR A 222 -3.96 -1.96 1.04
N GLY A 223 -2.96 -2.57 1.69
CA GLY A 223 -2.49 -2.15 3.01
C GLY A 223 -3.26 -2.82 4.15
N SER A 224 -3.32 -2.15 5.29
CA SER A 224 -3.83 -2.70 6.55
C SER A 224 -5.30 -2.36 6.83
N LEU A 225 -6.13 -2.19 5.78
CA LEU A 225 -7.56 -1.94 5.94
C LEU A 225 -8.26 -3.16 6.57
N PRO A 226 -8.81 -3.07 7.80
CA PRO A 226 -9.45 -4.19 8.46
C PRO A 226 -10.56 -4.82 7.63
N ALA A 227 -10.67 -6.15 7.65
CA ALA A 227 -11.71 -6.88 6.93
C ALA A 227 -13.11 -6.42 7.33
N ALA A 228 -13.33 -6.17 8.64
CA ALA A 228 -14.58 -5.67 9.16
C ALA A 228 -15.05 -4.35 8.49
N ILE A 229 -14.12 -3.44 8.19
CA ILE A 229 -14.44 -2.18 7.50
C ILE A 229 -14.78 -2.47 6.04
N ARG A 230 -14.00 -3.32 5.36
CA ARG A 230 -14.25 -3.67 3.96
C ARG A 230 -15.59 -4.36 3.75
N GLU A 231 -15.94 -5.27 4.67
CA GLU A 231 -17.21 -5.99 4.67
C GLU A 231 -18.42 -5.09 4.99
N ALA A 232 -18.19 -4.01 5.74
CA ALA A 232 -19.21 -3.03 6.06
C ALA A 232 -19.43 -1.98 4.96
N CYS A 233 -18.52 -1.85 3.98
CA CYS A 233 -18.69 -0.96 2.83
C CYS A 233 -19.80 -1.47 1.91
N ARG A 234 -20.62 -0.55 1.40
CA ARG A 234 -21.60 -0.81 0.33
C ARG A 234 -20.97 -0.83 -1.05
N THR A 235 -19.92 -0.01 -1.22
CA THR A 235 -19.13 0.06 -2.44
C THR A 235 -18.31 -1.22 -2.59
N PRO A 236 -18.38 -1.92 -3.73
CA PRO A 236 -17.52 -3.07 -4.01
C PRO A 236 -16.06 -2.65 -4.04
N ILE A 237 -15.27 -3.13 -3.09
CA ILE A 237 -13.83 -2.84 -3.00
C ILE A 237 -13.05 -4.15 -3.25
N LEU A 238 -12.24 -4.15 -4.30
CA LEU A 238 -11.35 -5.27 -4.64
C LEU A 238 -10.06 -5.17 -3.83
N TYR A 239 -9.98 -5.93 -2.74
CA TYR A 239 -8.77 -5.95 -1.92
C TYR A 239 -7.70 -6.83 -2.55
N ARG A 240 -6.49 -6.27 -2.68
CA ARG A 240 -5.29 -6.93 -3.19
C ARG A 240 -4.12 -6.66 -2.26
N GLU A 241 -3.73 -7.64 -1.48
CA GLU A 241 -2.62 -7.51 -0.53
C GLU A 241 -1.30 -7.16 -1.23
N THR A 242 -1.08 -7.73 -2.42
CA THR A 242 0.16 -7.61 -3.19
C THR A 242 0.15 -6.47 -4.21
N LEU A 243 -0.90 -5.63 -4.24
CA LEU A 243 -1.10 -4.61 -5.28
C LEU A 243 0.14 -3.74 -5.52
N ILE A 244 0.83 -3.32 -4.45
CA ILE A 244 2.02 -2.46 -4.56
C ILE A 244 3.21 -3.24 -5.12
N THR A 245 3.45 -4.46 -4.66
CA THR A 245 4.53 -5.31 -5.14
C THR A 245 4.32 -5.73 -6.59
N ASP A 246 3.07 -6.00 -6.99
CA ASP A 246 2.70 -6.27 -8.38
C ASP A 246 2.97 -5.06 -9.28
N GLY A 247 2.65 -3.85 -8.79
CA GLY A 247 2.95 -2.61 -9.49
C GLY A 247 4.46 -2.35 -9.64
N LEU A 248 5.23 -2.56 -8.58
CA LEU A 248 6.69 -2.50 -8.63
C LEU A 248 7.25 -3.45 -9.68
N TYR A 249 6.81 -4.71 -9.67
CA TYR A 249 7.24 -5.69 -10.66
C TYR A 249 6.93 -5.25 -12.09
N ARG A 250 5.73 -4.74 -12.36
CA ARG A 250 5.32 -4.23 -13.68
C ARG A 250 6.16 -3.03 -14.12
N ILE A 251 6.51 -2.12 -13.21
CA ILE A 251 7.41 -1.00 -13.48
C ILE A 251 8.82 -1.53 -13.80
N TRP A 252 9.33 -2.51 -13.04
CA TRP A 252 10.59 -3.18 -13.37
C TRP A 252 10.59 -3.73 -14.79
N MET A 253 9.55 -4.48 -15.17
CA MET A 253 9.46 -5.09 -16.50
C MET A 253 9.47 -4.08 -17.64
N LYS A 254 8.95 -2.86 -17.42
CA LYS A 254 9.01 -1.76 -18.40
C LYS A 254 10.40 -1.12 -18.52
N ASN A 255 11.29 -1.30 -17.55
CA ASN A 255 12.59 -0.64 -17.45
C ASN A 255 13.79 -1.62 -17.47
N LYS A 256 13.57 -2.93 -17.59
CA LYS A 256 14.63 -3.97 -17.55
C LYS A 256 15.63 -3.89 -18.69
N LYS A 257 15.27 -3.26 -19.82
CA LYS A 257 16.09 -3.17 -21.04
C LYS A 257 16.80 -1.80 -21.17
N GLY A 258 16.90 -1.02 -20.09
CA GLY A 258 17.57 0.27 -20.07
C GLY A 258 19.00 0.19 -19.56
#